data_06e9a1460c110d111b8e141cca53f1f3
#
_entry.id   06e9a1460c110d111b8e141cca53f1f3
#
_cell.length_a   1.000
_cell.length_b   1.000
_cell.length_c   1.000
_cell.angle_alpha   90.00
_cell.angle_beta   90.00
_cell.angle_gamma   90.00
#
_symmetry.space_group_name_H-M   'P 1'
#
loop_
_entity.id
_entity.type
_entity.pdbx_description
1 polymer ?
#
loop_
_entity_poly.entity_id
_entity_poly.type
_entity_poly.pdbx_seq_one_letter_code
_entity_poly.pdbx_strand_id
1 'polypeptide(L)'
;MSLKSLINQIERESQKKVSSIIENAKQENHQILEEAKKQAKKILQQASLQAEEFSKNYLEEKLAAAKTEEQRILIQAREEAVEKALADLWQEFSKFSSSSTYPKYLKKLVSMALEEIDSKSVVAICNAKDKKLLQSFGLKVEKTVDCAGGVIVQTKDGKVMVDYTFESIFEQKKPLLKTQIASILAEKEATLFSKQSKEKAKKQQKIK
;
A
#
# COMPACT_ATOMS: atom_id res chain seq x y z
N MET A 1 -82.08 -27.08 61.23
CA MET A 1 -80.64 -26.76 61.26
C MET A 1 -80.40 -25.70 62.30
N SER A 2 -79.48 -25.89 63.20
CA SER A 2 -79.15 -24.92 64.26
C SER A 2 -78.37 -23.77 63.67
N LEU A 3 -78.63 -22.50 64.07
CA LEU A 3 -77.89 -21.32 63.72
C LEU A 3 -76.35 -21.49 63.85
N LYS A 4 -75.89 -22.23 64.81
CA LYS A 4 -74.54 -22.56 65.11
C LYS A 4 -73.91 -23.42 63.97
N SER A 5 -74.67 -24.35 63.38
CA SER A 5 -74.21 -25.21 62.28
C SER A 5 -73.99 -24.38 60.97
N LEU A 6 -74.81 -23.36 60.72
CA LEU A 6 -74.75 -22.46 59.57
C LEU A 6 -73.48 -21.52 59.67
N ILE A 7 -73.23 -21.01 60.88
CA ILE A 7 -72.08 -20.16 61.11
C ILE A 7 -70.79 -20.97 60.90
N ASN A 8 -70.69 -22.18 61.46
CA ASN A 8 -69.51 -23.04 61.27
C ASN A 8 -69.27 -23.42 59.77
N GLN A 9 -70.36 -23.57 59.00
CA GLN A 9 -70.25 -23.87 57.60
C GLN A 9 -69.73 -22.64 56.79
N ILE A 10 -70.22 -21.46 57.12
CA ILE A 10 -69.74 -20.20 56.47
C ILE A 10 -68.26 -19.92 56.79
N GLU A 11 -67.84 -20.15 58.04
CA GLU A 11 -66.44 -20.03 58.46
C GLU A 11 -65.54 -21.02 57.73
N ARG A 12 -65.93 -22.28 57.58
CA ARG A 12 -65.18 -23.29 56.81
C ARG A 12 -65.07 -22.96 55.33
N GLU A 13 -66.17 -22.48 54.72
CA GLU A 13 -66.16 -22.05 53.32
C GLU A 13 -65.30 -20.79 53.10
N SER A 14 -65.37 -19.84 54.05
CA SER A 14 -64.52 -18.67 54.03
C SER A 14 -63.04 -19.01 54.17
N GLN A 15 -62.67 -19.88 55.10
CA GLN A 15 -61.30 -20.37 55.28
C GLN A 15 -60.77 -21.11 54.01
N LYS A 16 -61.63 -21.93 53.39
CA LYS A 16 -61.28 -22.58 52.11
C LYS A 16 -61.02 -21.58 50.98
N LYS A 17 -61.86 -20.56 50.87
CA LYS A 17 -61.67 -19.50 49.88
C LYS A 17 -60.37 -18.71 50.11
N VAL A 18 -60.10 -18.34 51.39
CA VAL A 18 -58.84 -17.65 51.73
C VAL A 18 -57.64 -18.50 51.41
N SER A 19 -57.64 -19.79 51.78
CA SER A 19 -56.56 -20.70 51.48
C SER A 19 -56.30 -20.86 49.96
N SER A 20 -57.38 -20.95 49.16
CA SER A 20 -57.29 -21.03 47.70
C SER A 20 -56.72 -19.76 47.08
N ILE A 21 -57.13 -18.58 47.56
CA ILE A 21 -56.60 -17.31 47.07
C ILE A 21 -55.11 -17.17 47.37
N ILE A 22 -54.67 -17.55 48.58
CA ILE A 22 -53.27 -17.52 49.00
C ILE A 22 -52.44 -18.50 48.17
N GLU A 23 -52.95 -19.70 47.90
CA GLU A 23 -52.23 -20.72 47.11
C GLU A 23 -52.09 -20.27 45.65
N ASN A 24 -53.17 -19.74 45.03
CA ASN A 24 -53.11 -19.18 43.68
C ASN A 24 -52.11 -18.03 43.60
N ALA A 25 -52.12 -17.10 44.55
CA ALA A 25 -51.19 -16.00 44.61
C ALA A 25 -49.72 -16.46 44.74
N LYS A 26 -49.46 -17.52 45.51
CA LYS A 26 -48.14 -18.13 45.61
C LYS A 26 -47.69 -18.79 44.29
N GLN A 27 -48.64 -19.47 43.61
CA GLN A 27 -48.33 -20.11 42.33
C GLN A 27 -48.06 -19.04 41.25
N GLU A 28 -48.84 -17.98 41.16
CA GLU A 28 -48.63 -16.85 40.25
C GLU A 28 -47.27 -16.16 40.53
N ASN A 29 -46.97 -15.91 41.83
CA ASN A 29 -45.68 -15.34 42.21
C ASN A 29 -44.50 -16.23 41.76
N HIS A 30 -44.62 -17.55 42.02
CA HIS A 30 -43.59 -18.50 41.58
C HIS A 30 -43.41 -18.49 40.04
N GLN A 31 -44.52 -18.48 39.29
CA GLN A 31 -44.44 -18.41 37.81
C GLN A 31 -43.74 -17.13 37.35
N ILE A 32 -44.13 -15.97 37.91
CA ILE A 32 -43.52 -14.66 37.56
C ILE A 32 -42.01 -14.67 37.86
N LEU A 33 -41.61 -15.22 39.02
CA LEU A 33 -40.19 -15.32 39.37
C LEU A 33 -39.38 -16.25 38.42
N GLU A 34 -39.98 -17.38 38.07
CA GLU A 34 -39.32 -18.33 37.14
C GLU A 34 -39.22 -17.76 35.73
N GLU A 35 -40.26 -17.06 35.25
CA GLU A 35 -40.18 -16.37 33.98
C GLU A 35 -39.11 -15.24 33.97
N ALA A 36 -39.07 -14.43 35.04
CA ALA A 36 -38.05 -13.39 35.18
C ALA A 36 -36.64 -13.94 35.19
N LYS A 37 -36.41 -15.06 35.96
CA LYS A 37 -35.11 -15.74 35.93
C LYS A 37 -34.74 -16.28 34.54
N LYS A 38 -35.70 -16.86 33.84
CA LYS A 38 -35.52 -17.39 32.49
C LYS A 38 -35.16 -16.27 31.51
N GLN A 39 -35.87 -15.13 31.60
CA GLN A 39 -35.58 -13.94 30.78
C GLN A 39 -34.20 -13.36 31.07
N ALA A 40 -33.83 -13.21 32.38
CA ALA A 40 -32.52 -12.74 32.79
C ALA A 40 -31.39 -13.64 32.25
N LYS A 41 -31.56 -14.98 32.39
CA LYS A 41 -30.58 -15.94 31.82
C LYS A 41 -30.43 -15.82 30.31
N LYS A 42 -31.54 -15.59 29.57
CA LYS A 42 -31.55 -15.43 28.13
C LYS A 42 -30.84 -14.15 27.72
N ILE A 43 -31.06 -13.05 28.44
CA ILE A 43 -30.37 -11.77 28.20
C ILE A 43 -28.87 -11.92 28.42
N LEU A 44 -28.43 -12.56 29.49
CA LEU A 44 -27.02 -12.80 29.78
C LEU A 44 -26.35 -13.67 28.72
N GLN A 45 -27.02 -14.72 28.25
CA GLN A 45 -26.50 -15.57 27.17
C GLN A 45 -26.35 -14.79 25.86
N GLN A 46 -27.35 -13.98 25.50
CA GLN A 46 -27.29 -13.16 24.30
C GLN A 46 -26.18 -12.11 24.40
N ALA A 47 -26.02 -11.45 25.53
CA ALA A 47 -24.97 -10.48 25.76
C ALA A 47 -23.56 -11.13 25.67
N SER A 48 -23.40 -12.33 26.20
CA SER A 48 -22.13 -13.09 26.10
C SER A 48 -21.80 -13.40 24.64
N LEU A 49 -22.75 -13.93 23.88
CA LEU A 49 -22.55 -14.24 22.46
C LEU A 49 -22.21 -12.99 21.62
N GLN A 50 -22.91 -11.90 21.87
CA GLN A 50 -22.63 -10.63 21.20
C GLN A 50 -21.24 -10.07 21.55
N ALA A 51 -20.83 -10.21 22.82
CA ALA A 51 -19.49 -9.79 23.25
C ALA A 51 -18.37 -10.62 22.59
N GLU A 52 -18.57 -11.94 22.48
CA GLU A 52 -17.64 -12.84 21.80
C GLU A 52 -17.52 -12.50 20.31
N GLU A 53 -18.64 -12.32 19.63
CA GLU A 53 -18.68 -11.93 18.20
C GLU A 53 -18.03 -10.58 17.98
N PHE A 54 -18.35 -9.58 18.80
CA PHE A 54 -17.73 -8.27 18.75
C PHE A 54 -16.20 -8.35 18.93
N SER A 55 -15.76 -9.09 19.95
CA SER A 55 -14.33 -9.28 20.23
C SER A 55 -13.59 -9.94 19.06
N LYS A 56 -14.20 -10.95 18.44
CA LYS A 56 -13.64 -11.63 17.27
C LYS A 56 -13.52 -10.69 16.08
N ASN A 57 -14.60 -9.99 15.75
CA ASN A 57 -14.63 -9.05 14.63
C ASN A 57 -13.62 -7.90 14.83
N TYR A 58 -13.53 -7.37 16.04
CA TYR A 58 -12.55 -6.34 16.38
C TYR A 58 -11.12 -6.82 16.21
N LEU A 59 -10.81 -8.04 16.65
CA LEU A 59 -9.48 -8.62 16.47
C LEU A 59 -9.14 -8.84 14.99
N GLU A 60 -10.09 -9.37 14.22
CA GLU A 60 -9.91 -9.57 12.77
C GLU A 60 -9.68 -8.23 12.04
N GLU A 61 -10.44 -7.19 12.38
CA GLU A 61 -10.26 -5.84 11.84
C GLU A 61 -8.86 -5.28 12.16
N LYS A 62 -8.42 -5.40 13.41
CA LYS A 62 -7.09 -4.92 13.82
C LYS A 62 -5.96 -5.69 13.16
N LEU A 63 -6.10 -7.00 12.98
CA LEU A 63 -5.12 -7.81 12.26
C LEU A 63 -5.07 -7.44 10.77
N ALA A 64 -6.23 -7.21 10.14
CA ALA A 64 -6.29 -6.77 8.75
C ALA A 64 -5.65 -5.39 8.56
N ALA A 65 -5.95 -4.45 9.45
CA ALA A 65 -5.35 -3.11 9.44
C ALA A 65 -3.82 -3.17 9.61
N ALA A 66 -3.33 -3.98 10.56
CA ALA A 66 -1.89 -4.16 10.78
C ALA A 66 -1.18 -4.76 9.56
N LYS A 67 -1.80 -5.76 8.90
CA LYS A 67 -1.27 -6.33 7.65
C LYS A 67 -1.22 -5.32 6.51
N THR A 68 -2.25 -4.49 6.38
CA THR A 68 -2.29 -3.43 5.36
C THR A 68 -1.18 -2.40 5.61
N GLU A 69 -0.97 -2.01 6.87
CA GLU A 69 0.10 -1.07 7.23
C GLU A 69 1.49 -1.68 7.01
N GLU A 70 1.70 -2.95 7.33
CA GLU A 70 2.93 -3.66 7.00
C GLU A 70 3.23 -3.63 5.50
N GLN A 71 2.24 -3.95 4.66
CA GLN A 71 2.39 -3.89 3.21
C GLN A 71 2.69 -2.49 2.72
N ARG A 72 2.03 -1.47 3.27
CA ARG A 72 2.26 -0.06 2.93
C ARG A 72 3.71 0.35 3.20
N ILE A 73 4.22 0.00 4.37
CA ILE A 73 5.62 0.29 4.76
C ILE A 73 6.61 -0.40 3.82
N LEU A 74 6.36 -1.66 3.47
CA LEU A 74 7.22 -2.41 2.55
C LEU A 74 7.23 -1.81 1.14
N ILE A 75 6.06 -1.43 0.62
CA ILE A 75 5.93 -0.79 -0.69
C ILE A 75 6.68 0.55 -0.69
N GLN A 76 6.47 1.38 0.33
CA GLN A 76 7.14 2.67 0.44
C GLN A 76 8.67 2.51 0.50
N ALA A 77 9.17 1.58 1.30
CA ALA A 77 10.61 1.33 1.38
C ALA A 77 11.21 0.88 0.05
N ARG A 78 10.46 0.08 -0.73
CA ARG A 78 10.88 -0.33 -2.07
C ARG A 78 10.89 0.83 -3.06
N GLU A 79 9.88 1.68 -3.03
CA GLU A 79 9.82 2.87 -3.87
C GLU A 79 10.97 3.82 -3.58
N GLU A 80 11.25 4.08 -2.31
CA GLU A 80 12.39 4.90 -1.88
C GLU A 80 13.73 4.32 -2.35
N ALA A 81 13.90 3.00 -2.26
CA ALA A 81 15.10 2.33 -2.74
C ALA A 81 15.26 2.43 -4.27
N VAL A 82 14.17 2.32 -5.03
CA VAL A 82 14.17 2.47 -6.49
C VAL A 82 14.50 3.92 -6.89
N GLU A 83 13.87 4.91 -6.25
CA GLU A 83 14.14 6.33 -6.54
C GLU A 83 15.60 6.70 -6.20
N LYS A 84 16.14 6.20 -5.11
CA LYS A 84 17.55 6.38 -4.76
C LYS A 84 18.47 5.78 -5.80
N ALA A 85 18.21 4.54 -6.23
CA ALA A 85 19.01 3.89 -7.27
C ALA A 85 18.95 4.64 -8.62
N LEU A 86 17.79 5.22 -8.97
CA LEU A 86 17.67 6.07 -10.16
C LEU A 86 18.44 7.37 -10.02
N ALA A 87 18.43 7.99 -8.85
CA ALA A 87 19.22 9.20 -8.59
C ALA A 87 20.72 8.94 -8.71
N ASP A 88 21.19 7.83 -8.13
CA ASP A 88 22.60 7.40 -8.24
C ASP A 88 22.97 7.12 -9.71
N LEU A 89 22.10 6.42 -10.44
CA LEU A 89 22.30 6.14 -11.87
C LEU A 89 22.35 7.43 -12.69
N TRP A 90 21.48 8.40 -12.40
CA TRP A 90 21.51 9.70 -13.05
C TRP A 90 22.82 10.44 -12.80
N GLN A 91 23.32 10.45 -11.56
CA GLN A 91 24.60 11.05 -11.24
C GLN A 91 25.76 10.44 -12.04
N GLU A 92 25.80 9.11 -12.17
CA GLU A 92 26.83 8.44 -12.95
C GLU A 92 26.65 8.71 -14.46
N PHE A 93 25.42 8.68 -14.96
CA PHE A 93 25.13 8.97 -16.35
C PHE A 93 25.48 10.41 -16.75
N SER A 94 25.20 11.39 -15.90
CA SER A 94 25.54 12.80 -16.15
C SER A 94 27.06 13.04 -16.24
N LYS A 95 27.86 12.30 -15.44
CA LYS A 95 29.32 12.36 -15.50
C LYS A 95 29.91 11.84 -16.82
N PHE A 96 29.14 11.03 -17.55
CA PHE A 96 29.59 10.47 -18.83
C PHE A 96 29.92 11.55 -19.86
N SER A 97 29.29 12.74 -19.77
CA SER A 97 29.61 13.91 -20.61
C SER A 97 31.07 14.38 -20.48
N SER A 98 31.75 14.03 -19.39
CA SER A 98 33.19 14.32 -19.16
C SER A 98 34.12 13.19 -19.59
N SER A 99 33.59 12.09 -20.12
CA SER A 99 34.35 10.92 -20.56
C SER A 99 35.07 11.16 -21.90
N SER A 100 36.24 10.51 -22.08
CA SER A 100 36.97 10.53 -23.35
C SER A 100 36.18 9.90 -24.54
N THR A 101 35.19 9.06 -24.25
CA THR A 101 34.34 8.41 -25.26
C THR A 101 33.13 9.25 -25.64
N TYR A 102 32.81 10.28 -24.86
CA TYR A 102 31.66 11.16 -25.10
C TYR A 102 31.58 11.78 -26.50
N PRO A 103 32.66 12.30 -27.10
CA PRO A 103 32.61 12.87 -28.45
C PRO A 103 32.11 11.88 -29.51
N LYS A 104 32.49 10.62 -29.42
CA LYS A 104 31.98 9.56 -30.32
C LYS A 104 30.49 9.32 -30.13
N TYR A 105 30.05 9.32 -28.88
CA TYR A 105 28.65 9.14 -28.54
C TYR A 105 27.80 10.33 -29.00
N LEU A 106 28.25 11.56 -28.75
CA LEU A 106 27.57 12.77 -29.20
C LEU A 106 27.43 12.81 -30.74
N LYS A 107 28.48 12.41 -31.47
CA LYS A 107 28.42 12.29 -32.94
C LYS A 107 27.33 11.31 -33.40
N LYS A 108 27.18 10.19 -32.69
CA LYS A 108 26.11 9.19 -32.96
C LYS A 108 24.73 9.78 -32.71
N LEU A 109 24.53 10.49 -31.59
CA LEU A 109 23.26 11.16 -31.28
C LEU A 109 22.90 12.20 -32.37
N VAL A 110 23.88 12.96 -32.80
CA VAL A 110 23.71 13.90 -33.92
C VAL A 110 23.26 13.18 -35.17
N SER A 111 23.91 12.10 -35.57
CA SER A 111 23.54 11.31 -36.75
C SER A 111 22.10 10.80 -36.65
N MET A 112 21.71 10.26 -35.52
CA MET A 112 20.34 9.78 -35.28
C MET A 112 19.32 10.93 -35.39
N ALA A 113 19.61 12.07 -34.78
CA ALA A 113 18.71 13.23 -34.85
C ALA A 113 18.56 13.79 -36.30
N LEU A 114 19.63 13.75 -37.07
CA LEU A 114 19.58 14.18 -38.48
C LEU A 114 18.81 13.22 -39.38
N GLU A 115 18.89 11.91 -39.08
CA GLU A 115 18.08 10.88 -39.77
C GLU A 115 16.59 11.04 -39.50
N GLU A 116 16.20 11.42 -38.28
CA GLU A 116 14.79 11.59 -37.91
C GLU A 116 14.18 12.89 -38.48
N ILE A 117 14.97 13.96 -38.60
CA ILE A 117 14.45 15.25 -39.06
C ILE A 117 14.27 15.33 -40.62
N ASP A 118 14.96 14.51 -41.36
CA ASP A 118 14.93 14.48 -42.84
C ASP A 118 14.95 15.91 -43.50
N SER A 119 15.75 16.79 -42.93
CA SER A 119 15.90 18.17 -43.41
C SER A 119 17.36 18.60 -43.49
N LYS A 120 17.73 19.26 -44.58
CA LYS A 120 19.08 19.82 -44.77
C LYS A 120 19.31 21.14 -44.04
N SER A 121 18.24 21.77 -43.54
CA SER A 121 18.31 23.09 -42.89
C SER A 121 18.00 22.98 -41.39
N VAL A 122 18.99 22.55 -40.66
CA VAL A 122 18.88 22.32 -39.19
C VAL A 122 19.83 23.23 -38.40
N VAL A 123 19.47 23.44 -37.13
CA VAL A 123 20.31 24.11 -36.13
C VAL A 123 20.34 23.27 -34.86
N ALA A 124 21.43 23.38 -34.12
CA ALA A 124 21.63 22.66 -32.91
C ALA A 124 21.50 23.55 -31.66
N ILE A 125 20.98 23.01 -30.60
CA ILE A 125 20.97 23.58 -29.25
C ILE A 125 21.68 22.58 -28.33
N CYS A 126 22.62 23.04 -27.52
CA CYS A 126 23.44 22.15 -26.71
C CYS A 126 23.97 22.84 -25.45
N ASN A 127 24.68 22.12 -24.60
CA ASN A 127 25.44 22.69 -23.49
C ASN A 127 26.59 23.57 -24.08
N ALA A 128 26.94 24.63 -23.36
CA ALA A 128 28.06 25.53 -23.73
C ALA A 128 29.39 24.80 -23.96
N LYS A 129 29.64 23.69 -23.21
CA LYS A 129 30.82 22.82 -23.33
C LYS A 129 30.87 22.11 -24.70
N ASP A 130 29.73 21.71 -25.25
CA ASP A 130 29.59 20.88 -26.45
C ASP A 130 29.59 21.72 -27.71
N LYS A 131 29.44 23.05 -27.62
CA LYS A 131 29.34 23.97 -28.73
C LYS A 131 30.47 23.81 -29.75
N LYS A 132 31.73 23.79 -29.31
CA LYS A 132 32.88 23.62 -30.18
C LYS A 132 32.89 22.27 -30.88
N LEU A 133 32.46 21.23 -30.16
CA LEU A 133 32.41 19.87 -30.68
C LEU A 133 31.35 19.72 -31.77
N LEU A 134 30.14 20.28 -31.59
CA LEU A 134 29.09 20.25 -32.57
C LEU A 134 29.40 21.07 -33.80
N GLN A 135 30.09 22.21 -33.64
CA GLN A 135 30.62 22.99 -34.75
C GLN A 135 31.63 22.20 -35.60
N SER A 136 32.47 21.38 -34.97
CA SER A 136 33.40 20.47 -35.66
C SER A 136 32.68 19.36 -36.46
N PHE A 137 31.44 19.05 -36.11
CA PHE A 137 30.58 18.12 -36.86
C PHE A 137 29.80 18.80 -38.00
N GLY A 138 29.99 20.11 -38.22
CA GLY A 138 29.35 20.88 -39.29
C GLY A 138 27.96 21.42 -38.93
N LEU A 139 27.57 21.36 -37.67
CA LEU A 139 26.28 21.89 -37.19
C LEU A 139 26.41 23.34 -36.72
N LYS A 140 25.45 24.18 -37.13
CA LYS A 140 25.31 25.53 -36.61
C LYS A 140 24.61 25.48 -35.25
N VAL A 141 25.31 25.90 -34.20
CA VAL A 141 24.70 26.04 -32.86
C VAL A 141 24.05 27.42 -32.73
N GLU A 142 22.73 27.43 -32.53
CA GLU A 142 21.94 28.66 -32.42
C GLU A 142 21.86 29.15 -30.98
N LYS A 143 21.56 28.26 -30.05
CA LYS A 143 21.40 28.56 -28.62
C LYS A 143 22.15 27.56 -27.74
N THR A 144 22.44 27.97 -26.54
CA THR A 144 22.97 27.10 -25.51
C THR A 144 21.91 26.91 -24.43
N VAL A 145 21.79 25.67 -23.90
CA VAL A 145 20.90 25.28 -22.80
C VAL A 145 21.75 24.64 -21.70
N ASP A 146 21.30 24.77 -20.48
CA ASP A 146 21.92 24.06 -19.33
C ASP A 146 21.40 22.63 -19.31
N CYS A 147 22.24 21.68 -19.71
CA CYS A 147 21.98 20.25 -19.71
C CYS A 147 23.25 19.49 -19.37
N ALA A 148 23.13 18.25 -18.89
CA ALA A 148 24.28 17.40 -18.56
C ALA A 148 25.12 17.02 -19.79
N GLY A 149 24.50 16.96 -20.96
CA GLY A 149 25.11 16.65 -22.24
C GLY A 149 24.09 16.29 -23.31
N GLY A 150 24.57 15.97 -24.51
CA GLY A 150 23.69 15.65 -25.64
C GLY A 150 23.39 16.84 -26.52
N VAL A 151 22.36 16.74 -27.35
CA VAL A 151 22.01 17.76 -28.39
C VAL A 151 20.51 17.77 -28.61
N ILE A 152 19.97 18.96 -28.83
CA ILE A 152 18.66 19.16 -29.46
C ILE A 152 18.93 19.64 -30.90
N VAL A 153 18.32 18.97 -31.85
CA VAL A 153 18.38 19.37 -33.26
C VAL A 153 16.98 19.81 -33.68
N GLN A 154 16.89 20.99 -34.29
CA GLN A 154 15.63 21.51 -34.79
C GLN A 154 15.77 22.06 -36.23
N THR A 155 14.67 22.09 -36.97
CA THR A 155 14.60 22.80 -38.25
C THR A 155 14.68 24.31 -38.00
N LYS A 156 15.21 25.07 -38.97
CA LYS A 156 15.32 26.55 -38.86
C LYS A 156 13.98 27.26 -38.68
N ASP A 157 12.91 26.67 -39.19
CA ASP A 157 11.54 27.17 -38.98
C ASP A 157 10.92 26.76 -37.64
N GLY A 158 11.65 25.97 -36.83
CA GLY A 158 11.23 25.54 -35.50
C GLY A 158 10.08 24.54 -35.45
N LYS A 159 9.63 24.00 -36.61
CA LYS A 159 8.46 23.11 -36.65
C LYS A 159 8.74 21.69 -36.20
N VAL A 160 9.96 21.22 -36.44
CA VAL A 160 10.39 19.88 -36.07
C VAL A 160 11.59 19.99 -35.13
N MET A 161 11.54 19.32 -34.00
CA MET A 161 12.59 19.31 -33.00
C MET A 161 12.76 17.88 -32.46
N VAL A 162 14.00 17.43 -32.40
CA VAL A 162 14.38 16.15 -31.81
C VAL A 162 15.31 16.41 -30.63
N ASP A 163 14.95 15.94 -29.47
CA ASP A 163 15.68 16.14 -28.22
C ASP A 163 16.42 14.86 -27.80
N TYR A 164 17.72 14.88 -27.98
CA TYR A 164 18.67 13.86 -27.53
C TYR A 164 19.57 14.39 -26.42
N THR A 165 19.04 15.21 -25.50
CA THR A 165 19.74 15.54 -24.26
C THR A 165 19.77 14.34 -23.34
N PHE A 166 20.71 14.28 -22.44
CA PHE A 166 20.81 13.22 -21.44
C PHE A 166 19.57 13.17 -20.54
N GLU A 167 19.01 14.33 -20.21
CA GLU A 167 17.77 14.49 -19.48
C GLU A 167 16.61 13.79 -20.21
N SER A 168 16.43 14.09 -21.48
CA SER A 168 15.36 13.52 -22.29
C SER A 168 15.52 12.01 -22.45
N ILE A 169 16.72 11.53 -22.76
CA ILE A 169 17.03 10.10 -22.88
C ILE A 169 16.76 9.38 -21.58
N PHE A 170 17.17 9.96 -20.43
CA PHE A 170 16.98 9.35 -19.12
C PHE A 170 15.49 9.26 -18.76
N GLU A 171 14.73 10.34 -18.95
CA GLU A 171 13.29 10.35 -18.68
C GLU A 171 12.52 9.35 -19.56
N GLN A 172 12.87 9.24 -20.84
CA GLN A 172 12.28 8.23 -21.73
C GLN A 172 12.56 6.79 -21.27
N LYS A 173 13.74 6.53 -20.69
CA LYS A 173 14.15 5.20 -20.23
C LYS A 173 13.75 4.92 -18.77
N LYS A 174 13.40 5.93 -18.01
CA LYS A 174 13.07 5.84 -16.58
C LYS A 174 12.01 4.79 -16.23
N PRO A 175 10.90 4.62 -16.98
CA PRO A 175 9.93 3.57 -16.67
C PRO A 175 10.51 2.16 -16.79
N LEU A 176 11.32 1.93 -17.81
CA LEU A 176 12.01 0.65 -18.00
C LEU A 176 13.05 0.40 -16.91
N LEU A 177 13.84 1.41 -16.58
CA LEU A 177 14.84 1.34 -15.50
C LEU A 177 14.18 1.08 -14.14
N LYS A 178 13.06 1.73 -13.83
CA LYS A 178 12.29 1.46 -12.61
C LYS A 178 11.90 -0.02 -12.49
N THR A 179 11.38 -0.59 -13.56
CA THR A 179 10.98 -2.00 -13.60
C THR A 179 12.17 -2.92 -13.39
N GLN A 180 13.29 -2.66 -14.05
CA GLN A 180 14.50 -3.47 -13.91
C GLN A 180 15.10 -3.38 -12.51
N ILE A 181 15.18 -2.18 -11.93
CA ILE A 181 15.68 -1.99 -10.55
C ILE A 181 14.76 -2.71 -9.55
N ALA A 182 13.44 -2.56 -9.69
CA ALA A 182 12.48 -3.25 -8.83
C ALA A 182 12.60 -4.78 -8.90
N SER A 183 12.80 -5.34 -10.09
CA SER A 183 13.07 -6.78 -10.28
C SER A 183 14.32 -7.23 -9.54
N ILE A 184 15.42 -6.51 -9.70
CA ILE A 184 16.71 -6.83 -9.04
C ILE A 184 16.58 -6.76 -7.51
N LEU A 185 15.85 -5.76 -6.99
CA LEU A 185 15.59 -5.64 -5.56
C LEU A 185 14.76 -6.81 -5.03
N ALA A 186 13.70 -7.20 -5.74
CA ALA A 186 12.85 -8.33 -5.37
C ALA A 186 13.63 -9.66 -5.33
N GLU A 187 14.51 -9.92 -6.30
CA GLU A 187 15.37 -11.11 -6.31
C GLU A 187 16.35 -11.14 -5.12
N LYS A 188 16.95 -9.99 -4.80
CA LYS A 188 17.84 -9.86 -3.64
C LYS A 188 17.10 -10.07 -2.33
N GLU A 189 15.92 -9.49 -2.17
CA GLU A 189 15.06 -9.71 -1.00
C GLU A 189 14.74 -11.20 -0.83
N ALA A 190 14.26 -11.89 -1.86
CA ALA A 190 13.96 -13.31 -1.83
C ALA A 190 15.16 -14.15 -1.40
N THR A 191 16.36 -13.80 -1.89
CA THR A 191 17.62 -14.47 -1.53
C THR A 191 17.99 -14.24 -0.06
N LEU A 192 17.80 -13.02 0.46
CA LEU A 192 18.07 -12.68 1.86
C LEU A 192 17.10 -13.41 2.81
N PHE A 193 15.80 -13.41 2.49
CA PHE A 193 14.79 -14.13 3.28
C PHE A 193 15.08 -15.65 3.34
N SER A 194 15.48 -16.24 2.22
CA SER A 194 15.83 -17.67 2.18
C SER A 194 17.04 -18.00 3.03
N LYS A 195 18.06 -17.13 3.08
CA LYS A 195 19.24 -17.28 3.94
C LYS A 195 18.89 -17.15 5.42
N GLN A 196 18.12 -16.12 5.79
CA GLN A 196 17.68 -15.89 7.18
C GLN A 196 16.81 -17.04 7.71
N SER A 197 15.92 -17.58 6.88
CA SER A 197 15.08 -18.72 7.24
C SER A 197 15.91 -19.98 7.51
N LYS A 198 16.95 -20.24 6.70
CA LYS A 198 17.89 -21.34 6.91
C LYS A 198 18.75 -21.17 8.16
N GLU A 199 19.17 -19.95 8.48
CA GLU A 199 19.91 -19.67 9.72
C GLU A 199 19.05 -19.83 10.98
N LYS A 200 17.80 -19.35 10.94
CA LYS A 200 16.86 -19.54 12.05
C LYS A 200 16.55 -21.02 12.30
N ALA A 201 16.34 -21.81 11.25
CA ALA A 201 16.14 -23.25 11.35
C ALA A 201 17.36 -23.96 11.95
N LYS A 202 18.60 -23.60 11.54
CA LYS A 202 19.83 -24.16 12.12
C LYS A 202 20.03 -23.78 13.59
N LYS A 203 19.64 -22.56 14.01
CA LYS A 203 19.71 -22.15 15.42
C LYS A 203 18.71 -22.91 16.29
N GLN A 204 17.50 -23.15 15.79
CA GLN A 204 16.48 -23.93 16.53
C GLN A 204 16.86 -25.42 16.68
N GLN A 205 17.57 -25.99 15.71
CA GLN A 205 18.08 -27.38 15.82
C GLN A 205 19.25 -27.54 16.80
N LYS A 206 19.98 -26.45 17.11
CA LYS A 206 21.11 -26.50 18.10
C LYS A 206 20.66 -26.29 19.54
N ILE A 207 19.40 -25.92 19.79
CA ILE A 207 18.82 -25.66 21.13
C ILE A 207 18.00 -26.86 21.63
N LYS A 208 17.77 -27.86 20.75
CA LYS A 208 17.21 -29.18 21.12
C LYS A 208 18.35 -30.18 21.32
#